data_893eaf41fbc97d3325c0ac358b97e277
#
_entry.id   893eaf41fbc97d3325c0ac358b97e277
#
_cell.length_a   1.000
_cell.length_b   1.000
_cell.length_c   1.000
_cell.angle_alpha   90.00
_cell.angle_beta   90.00
_cell.angle_gamma   90.00
#
_symmetry.space_group_name_H-M   'P 1'
#
loop_
_entity.id
_entity.type
_entity.pdbx_description
1 polymer ?
#
loop_
_entity_poly.entity_id
_entity_poly.type
_entity_poly.pdbx_seq_one_letter_code
_entity_poly.pdbx_strand_id
1 'polypeptide(L)'
;MIKNNSSADFTVSPSPERKLPLARLPAALVGLGVAGLFLAGLPGLALADDDAPKATYDFQGYVDTSYSHLSEGGVFTSGAANRVFDTSPDSFTLQQATLYANINAKEKYGAYINLTAGSDAGVMKSFGSTTDQFDVTQAYFRFQSGKTTFIAGKFATLAGAEVLDSRVTPVFSRSILFYSEPFTHTGLRATFAPSDKFGISIGANNGWDQMKDLNTDKTYEVGISVTPSMAFSLYLNYYDGKEGPIGATADRTLLDLVVNVNIGDKLGLTFNYDDGTQKGSTGFGALTPTDADWSGWAAYLKYKFSDTWNFLVRTEDFDDKDGFKTGVVQKWKETTVALAFSPTKAAEIRFEVRDDSSNVHSFVSKDGLAVNDGQNSYAVEFLYKY
;
A
#
# COMPACT_ATOMS: atom_id res chain seq x y z
N MET A 1 10.80 -26.89 59.16
CA MET A 1 9.50 -27.33 59.70
C MET A 1 8.50 -26.17 59.58
N ILE A 2 7.31 -26.54 59.06
CA ILE A 2 6.07 -25.76 59.00
C ILE A 2 6.03 -24.85 57.74
N LYS A 3 5.49 -25.28 56.62
CA LYS A 3 4.10 -25.56 56.13
C LYS A 3 3.19 -24.30 56.06
N ASN A 4 2.94 -23.95 54.80
CA ASN A 4 1.67 -23.99 54.08
C ASN A 4 0.75 -22.77 54.09
N ASN A 5 0.42 -22.45 52.83
CA ASN A 5 -0.92 -22.15 52.24
C ASN A 5 -1.41 -20.71 52.31
N SER A 6 -1.66 -20.09 51.15
CA SER A 6 -2.88 -20.33 50.38
C SER A 6 -2.87 -19.51 49.08
N SER A 7 -3.17 -20.20 48.04
CA SER A 7 -3.57 -19.71 46.74
C SER A 7 -4.93 -19.00 46.83
N ALA A 8 -5.07 -17.85 46.20
CA ALA A 8 -6.35 -17.30 45.82
C ALA A 8 -6.35 -17.06 44.30
N ASP A 9 -6.99 -17.99 43.60
CA ASP A 9 -7.40 -17.87 42.22
C ASP A 9 -8.41 -16.71 42.07
N PHE A 10 -8.03 -15.71 41.28
CA PHE A 10 -9.00 -14.80 40.66
C PHE A 10 -9.02 -15.07 39.16
N THR A 11 -9.85 -16.00 38.73
CA THR A 11 -10.29 -16.13 37.35
C THR A 11 -11.25 -15.01 37.00
N VAL A 12 -10.79 -13.99 36.29
CA VAL A 12 -11.67 -13.05 35.60
C VAL A 12 -12.01 -13.65 34.23
N SER A 13 -13.26 -14.09 34.08
CA SER A 13 -13.84 -14.54 32.82
C SER A 13 -14.00 -13.35 31.88
N PRO A 14 -13.46 -13.35 30.64
CA PRO A 14 -13.75 -12.33 29.67
C PRO A 14 -15.16 -12.52 29.12
N SER A 15 -15.97 -11.46 29.14
CA SER A 15 -17.28 -11.40 28.48
C SER A 15 -17.10 -11.52 26.96
N PRO A 16 -17.97 -12.28 26.25
CA PRO A 16 -17.84 -12.42 24.81
C PRO A 16 -18.38 -11.17 24.09
N GLU A 17 -17.49 -10.35 23.58
CA GLU A 17 -17.86 -9.40 22.52
C GLU A 17 -18.26 -10.18 21.27
N ARG A 18 -19.53 -10.04 20.87
CA ARG A 18 -20.04 -10.59 19.62
C ARG A 18 -19.48 -9.77 18.45
N LYS A 19 -18.31 -10.16 17.93
CA LYS A 19 -17.91 -9.78 16.58
C LYS A 19 -18.85 -10.48 15.60
N LEU A 20 -19.56 -9.70 14.77
CA LEU A 20 -20.32 -10.24 13.64
C LEU A 20 -19.29 -10.89 12.69
N PRO A 21 -19.39 -12.18 12.36
CA PRO A 21 -18.50 -12.78 11.40
C PRO A 21 -18.85 -12.21 10.02
N LEU A 22 -17.95 -11.45 9.40
CA LEU A 22 -17.95 -11.28 7.96
C LEU A 22 -17.86 -12.69 7.37
N ALA A 23 -18.89 -13.11 6.67
CA ALA A 23 -18.94 -14.44 6.07
C ALA A 23 -17.79 -14.55 5.08
N ARG A 24 -16.82 -15.42 5.37
CA ARG A 24 -15.75 -15.75 4.41
C ARG A 24 -16.39 -16.35 3.17
N LEU A 25 -16.19 -15.71 2.02
CA LEU A 25 -16.50 -16.34 0.73
C LEU A 25 -15.60 -17.58 0.60
N PRO A 26 -16.14 -18.76 0.29
CA PRO A 26 -15.30 -19.94 0.12
C PRO A 26 -14.33 -19.70 -1.04
N ALA A 27 -13.04 -19.74 -0.74
CA ALA A 27 -11.94 -19.52 -1.68
C ALA A 27 -12.05 -20.33 -2.98
N ALA A 28 -12.65 -21.54 -2.91
CA ALA A 28 -12.89 -22.41 -4.05
C ALA A 28 -13.89 -21.83 -5.09
N LEU A 29 -14.87 -21.03 -4.66
CA LEU A 29 -15.85 -20.43 -5.56
C LEU A 29 -15.29 -19.20 -6.29
N VAL A 30 -14.42 -18.44 -5.63
CA VAL A 30 -13.78 -17.27 -6.24
C VAL A 30 -12.70 -17.70 -7.25
N GLY A 31 -11.90 -18.72 -6.92
CA GLY A 31 -10.84 -19.23 -7.80
C GLY A 31 -11.40 -19.79 -9.13
N LEU A 32 -12.50 -20.54 -9.08
CA LEU A 32 -13.18 -21.05 -10.28
C LEU A 32 -13.82 -19.92 -11.10
N GLY A 33 -14.34 -18.89 -10.45
CA GLY A 33 -14.94 -17.72 -11.13
C GLY A 33 -13.92 -16.90 -11.90
N VAL A 34 -12.73 -16.61 -11.30
CA VAL A 34 -11.66 -15.83 -11.95
C VAL A 34 -11.06 -16.59 -13.12
N ALA A 35 -10.74 -17.88 -12.96
CA ALA A 35 -10.23 -18.72 -14.05
C ALA A 35 -11.25 -18.87 -15.20
N GLY A 36 -12.53 -19.04 -14.88
CA GLY A 36 -13.60 -19.12 -15.87
C GLY A 36 -13.82 -17.83 -16.66
N LEU A 37 -13.72 -16.65 -16.01
CA LEU A 37 -13.80 -15.34 -16.64
C LEU A 37 -12.62 -15.09 -17.62
N PHE A 38 -11.41 -15.51 -17.25
CA PHE A 38 -10.25 -15.42 -18.13
C PHE A 38 -10.37 -16.32 -19.36
N LEU A 39 -10.84 -17.55 -19.21
CA LEU A 39 -11.01 -18.49 -20.31
C LEU A 39 -12.19 -18.13 -21.24
N ALA A 40 -13.28 -17.60 -20.69
CA ALA A 40 -14.45 -17.18 -21.47
C ALA A 40 -14.22 -15.86 -22.25
N GLY A 41 -13.26 -15.04 -21.82
CA GLY A 41 -12.93 -13.76 -22.47
C GLY A 41 -11.89 -13.84 -23.58
N LEU A 42 -11.22 -14.98 -23.78
CA LEU A 42 -10.24 -15.16 -24.86
C LEU A 42 -10.96 -15.48 -26.18
N PRO A 43 -11.07 -14.57 -27.15
CA PRO A 43 -11.39 -14.93 -28.52
C PRO A 43 -10.26 -15.83 -29.01
N GLY A 44 -10.58 -16.88 -29.77
CA GLY A 44 -9.62 -17.83 -30.28
C GLY A 44 -8.33 -17.16 -30.77
N LEU A 45 -7.19 -17.69 -30.36
CA LEU A 45 -5.86 -17.23 -30.76
C LEU A 45 -5.78 -17.27 -32.31
N ALA A 46 -6.11 -16.16 -32.95
CA ALA A 46 -5.73 -15.93 -34.34
C ALA A 46 -4.21 -15.66 -34.34
N LEU A 47 -3.48 -16.45 -35.05
CA LEU A 47 -2.06 -16.22 -35.33
C LEU A 47 -1.91 -14.82 -35.94
N ALA A 48 -0.93 -14.08 -35.49
CA ALA A 48 -0.68 -12.71 -35.91
C ALA A 48 -0.54 -12.63 -37.43
N ASP A 49 -1.38 -11.80 -38.05
CA ASP A 49 -1.23 -11.38 -39.42
C ASP A 49 -0.12 -10.32 -39.51
N ASP A 50 0.68 -10.28 -40.56
CA ASP A 50 1.78 -9.32 -40.78
C ASP A 50 1.30 -7.85 -40.87
N ASP A 51 -0.01 -7.62 -40.96
CA ASP A 51 -0.67 -6.32 -40.90
C ASP A 51 -1.12 -5.90 -39.48
N ALA A 52 -0.47 -6.40 -38.41
CA ALA A 52 -0.80 -6.02 -37.02
C ALA A 52 -0.77 -4.49 -36.86
N PRO A 53 -1.84 -3.88 -36.30
CA PRO A 53 -1.91 -2.44 -36.15
C PRO A 53 -0.72 -1.96 -35.30
N LYS A 54 -0.04 -0.89 -35.79
CA LYS A 54 1.13 -0.34 -35.13
C LYS A 54 0.76 0.08 -33.71
N ALA A 55 1.43 -0.48 -32.70
CA ALA A 55 1.27 -0.12 -31.32
C ALA A 55 1.61 1.36 -31.10
N THR A 56 0.87 2.03 -30.22
CA THR A 56 1.26 3.35 -29.73
C THR A 56 2.04 3.17 -28.43
N TYR A 57 3.10 3.96 -28.27
CA TYR A 57 3.97 3.94 -27.11
C TYR A 57 3.87 5.29 -26.41
N ASP A 58 3.60 5.28 -25.13
CA ASP A 58 3.61 6.46 -24.26
C ASP A 58 4.67 6.21 -23.18
N PHE A 59 5.70 7.06 -23.17
CA PHE A 59 6.78 7.01 -22.19
C PHE A 59 6.70 8.22 -21.30
N GLN A 60 6.76 8.00 -20.01
CA GLN A 60 6.76 9.02 -18.97
C GLN A 60 7.75 8.61 -17.89
N GLY A 61 8.17 9.56 -17.10
CA GLY A 61 9.03 9.27 -15.97
C GLY A 61 9.16 10.45 -15.03
N TYR A 62 9.94 10.24 -13.99
CA TYR A 62 10.32 11.28 -13.05
C TYR A 62 11.60 10.91 -12.32
N VAL A 63 12.21 11.94 -11.75
CA VAL A 63 13.30 11.83 -10.78
C VAL A 63 12.84 12.51 -9.50
N ASP A 64 13.03 11.83 -8.39
CA ASP A 64 12.69 12.25 -7.03
C ASP A 64 13.93 12.18 -6.16
N THR A 65 14.31 13.30 -5.56
CA THR A 65 15.43 13.41 -4.63
C THR A 65 15.02 14.20 -3.41
N SER A 66 15.53 13.84 -2.25
CA SER A 66 15.18 14.48 -1.00
C SER A 66 16.37 14.72 -0.08
N TYR A 67 16.16 15.58 0.89
CA TYR A 67 16.91 15.65 2.14
C TYR A 67 15.90 15.62 3.28
N SER A 68 16.10 14.76 4.26
CA SER A 68 15.26 14.68 5.45
C SER A 68 16.09 14.69 6.73
N HIS A 69 15.47 15.12 7.81
CA HIS A 69 16.02 15.07 9.16
C HIS A 69 14.99 14.48 10.11
N LEU A 70 15.44 13.63 11.02
CA LEU A 70 14.64 13.06 12.11
C LEU A 70 15.23 13.53 13.44
N SER A 71 14.39 13.95 14.40
CA SER A 71 14.83 14.32 15.74
C SER A 71 15.38 13.11 16.51
N GLU A 72 14.64 12.02 16.44
CA GLU A 72 15.02 10.69 16.84
C GLU A 72 15.49 9.92 15.60
N GLY A 73 15.87 8.76 15.67
CA GLY A 73 16.28 8.07 14.47
C GLY A 73 17.57 7.40 14.68
N GLY A 74 17.58 6.65 15.71
CA GLY A 74 18.43 5.51 15.77
C GLY A 74 18.21 4.71 14.49
N VAL A 75 19.31 4.20 13.97
CA VAL A 75 19.34 3.29 12.85
C VAL A 75 18.17 2.32 12.99
N PHE A 76 17.35 2.21 11.96
CA PHE A 76 16.30 1.20 11.87
C PHE A 76 16.91 -0.19 12.03
N THR A 77 17.12 -0.61 13.25
CA THR A 77 17.49 -1.98 13.55
C THR A 77 16.20 -2.79 13.55
N SER A 78 16.01 -3.54 12.48
CA SER A 78 15.08 -4.66 12.36
C SER A 78 13.67 -4.42 12.91
N GLY A 79 12.77 -3.96 12.08
CA GLY A 79 11.33 -4.04 12.30
C GLY A 79 10.68 -2.82 12.97
N ALA A 80 11.43 -1.90 13.55
CA ALA A 80 10.92 -0.63 14.05
C ALA A 80 10.92 0.49 12.99
N ALA A 81 11.02 0.12 11.73
CA ALA A 81 10.90 1.05 10.61
C ALA A 81 9.43 1.38 10.39
N ASN A 82 8.96 2.28 11.16
CA ASN A 82 7.63 2.85 11.05
C ASN A 82 7.57 3.90 9.91
N ARG A 83 8.60 3.95 9.08
CA ARG A 83 8.78 4.80 7.91
C ARG A 83 9.08 3.92 6.71
N VAL A 84 8.54 4.26 5.53
CA VAL A 84 8.66 3.42 4.34
C VAL A 84 9.75 3.93 3.42
N PHE A 85 9.73 5.20 3.02
CA PHE A 85 10.64 5.75 2.02
C PHE A 85 11.64 6.77 2.58
N ASP A 86 11.36 7.39 3.69
CA ASP A 86 12.22 8.36 4.36
C ASP A 86 13.20 7.70 5.35
N THR A 87 13.87 6.65 4.90
CA THR A 87 14.72 5.77 5.73
C THR A 87 16.18 6.19 5.82
N SER A 88 16.58 7.30 5.19
CA SER A 88 17.95 7.81 5.16
C SER A 88 18.01 9.26 5.65
N PRO A 89 17.75 9.51 6.96
CA PRO A 89 17.78 10.85 7.49
C PRO A 89 19.20 11.44 7.47
N ASP A 90 19.27 12.78 7.50
CA ASP A 90 20.50 13.57 7.48
C ASP A 90 21.35 13.33 6.21
N SER A 91 20.70 12.96 5.09
CA SER A 91 21.34 12.64 3.82
C SER A 91 20.55 13.18 2.63
N PHE A 92 21.28 13.59 1.58
CA PHE A 92 20.66 13.74 0.26
C PHE A 92 20.52 12.35 -0.35
N THR A 93 19.29 12.02 -0.74
CA THR A 93 18.94 10.68 -1.23
C THR A 93 18.25 10.76 -2.58
N LEU A 94 18.69 9.94 -3.54
CA LEU A 94 17.92 9.64 -4.73
C LEU A 94 16.83 8.65 -4.32
N GLN A 95 15.61 9.15 -4.16
CA GLN A 95 14.47 8.33 -3.74
C GLN A 95 14.02 7.44 -4.90
N GLN A 96 13.66 8.05 -6.01
CA GLN A 96 13.14 7.33 -7.18
C GLN A 96 13.63 7.96 -8.49
N ALA A 97 14.12 7.14 -9.40
CA ALA A 97 14.22 7.43 -10.81
C ALA A 97 13.34 6.42 -11.55
N THR A 98 12.21 6.87 -12.08
CA THR A 98 11.16 5.98 -12.54
C THR A 98 10.86 6.19 -14.02
N LEU A 99 10.69 5.08 -14.74
CA LEU A 99 10.28 5.05 -16.14
C LEU A 99 8.99 4.24 -16.28
N TYR A 100 8.03 4.83 -16.98
CA TYR A 100 6.77 4.19 -17.37
C TYR A 100 6.72 4.00 -18.88
N ALA A 101 6.29 2.83 -19.31
CA ALA A 101 5.97 2.55 -20.70
C ALA A 101 4.55 1.99 -20.78
N ASN A 102 3.64 2.72 -21.43
CA ASN A 102 2.30 2.26 -21.73
C ASN A 102 2.24 1.91 -23.22
N ILE A 103 2.08 0.63 -23.51
CA ILE A 103 2.07 0.07 -24.86
C ILE A 103 0.65 -0.31 -25.19
N ASN A 104 0.04 0.39 -26.13
CA ASN A 104 -1.31 0.12 -26.58
C ASN A 104 -1.28 -0.37 -28.02
N ALA A 105 -1.60 -1.63 -28.25
CA ALA A 105 -2.01 -2.08 -29.56
C ALA A 105 -3.38 -1.45 -29.89
N LYS A 106 -3.60 -1.06 -31.13
CA LYS A 106 -4.80 -0.32 -31.56
C LYS A 106 -6.12 -1.01 -31.28
N GLU A 107 -6.12 -2.29 -30.91
CA GLU A 107 -7.36 -3.04 -30.74
C GLU A 107 -7.71 -3.29 -29.28
N LYS A 108 -7.23 -4.36 -28.69
CA LYS A 108 -7.72 -4.84 -27.38
C LYS A 108 -6.60 -5.19 -26.44
N TYR A 109 -5.38 -5.25 -26.94
CA TYR A 109 -4.22 -5.72 -26.19
C TYR A 109 -3.27 -4.56 -25.85
N GLY A 110 -2.57 -4.71 -24.76
CA GLY A 110 -1.55 -3.74 -24.35
C GLY A 110 -0.65 -4.31 -23.29
N ALA A 111 0.36 -3.55 -22.93
CA ALA A 111 1.23 -3.83 -21.81
C ALA A 111 1.53 -2.54 -21.06
N TYR A 112 1.81 -2.69 -19.79
CA TYR A 112 2.29 -1.60 -18.95
C TYR A 112 3.54 -2.05 -18.24
N ILE A 113 4.55 -1.19 -18.22
CA ILE A 113 5.82 -1.44 -17.55
C ILE A 113 6.15 -0.21 -16.71
N ASN A 114 6.52 -0.43 -15.45
CA ASN A 114 7.05 0.57 -14.54
C ASN A 114 8.34 0.03 -13.93
N LEU A 115 9.42 0.75 -14.17
CA LEU A 115 10.74 0.45 -13.64
C LEU A 115 11.16 1.56 -12.69
N THR A 116 11.60 1.22 -11.50
CA THR A 116 12.05 2.18 -10.48
C THR A 116 13.47 1.85 -10.04
N ALA A 117 14.31 2.87 -9.98
CA ALA A 117 15.65 2.82 -9.39
C ALA A 117 15.76 3.86 -8.27
N GLY A 118 16.63 3.63 -7.29
CA GLY A 118 16.82 4.50 -6.12
C GLY A 118 16.55 3.77 -4.80
N SER A 119 16.61 4.51 -3.69
CA SER A 119 16.45 3.92 -2.34
C SER A 119 15.10 3.24 -2.14
N ASP A 120 14.04 3.83 -2.65
CA ASP A 120 12.68 3.33 -2.48
C ASP A 120 12.45 2.02 -3.22
N ALA A 121 13.19 1.76 -4.31
CA ALA A 121 13.13 0.48 -5.02
C ALA A 121 13.46 -0.71 -4.10
N GLY A 122 14.36 -0.52 -3.13
CA GLY A 122 14.70 -1.52 -2.14
C GLY A 122 13.55 -1.86 -1.18
N VAL A 123 12.68 -0.90 -0.92
CA VAL A 123 11.48 -1.04 -0.07
C VAL A 123 10.30 -1.63 -0.85
N MET A 124 10.08 -1.13 -2.08
CA MET A 124 8.99 -1.57 -2.96
C MET A 124 9.18 -2.98 -3.52
N LYS A 125 10.41 -3.47 -3.54
CA LYS A 125 10.72 -4.76 -4.17
C LYS A 125 9.91 -5.88 -3.58
N SER A 126 9.25 -6.62 -4.44
CA SER A 126 8.52 -7.81 -4.06
C SER A 126 9.47 -8.95 -3.69
N PHE A 127 9.03 -9.86 -2.84
CA PHE A 127 9.77 -11.09 -2.55
C PHE A 127 10.07 -11.87 -3.83
N GLY A 128 11.32 -12.29 -3.98
CA GLY A 128 11.85 -12.93 -5.19
C GLY A 128 12.58 -11.98 -6.14
N SER A 129 12.62 -10.67 -5.87
CA SER A 129 13.53 -9.71 -6.50
C SER A 129 14.94 -9.88 -5.93
N THR A 130 15.96 -9.71 -6.79
CA THR A 130 17.37 -9.93 -6.41
C THR A 130 18.19 -8.66 -6.27
N THR A 131 17.60 -7.49 -6.55
CA THR A 131 18.32 -6.20 -6.57
C THR A 131 17.86 -5.30 -5.42
N ASP A 132 18.75 -4.44 -4.90
CA ASP A 132 18.47 -3.58 -3.75
C ASP A 132 18.07 -2.15 -4.12
N GLN A 133 18.47 -1.66 -5.29
CA GLN A 133 18.18 -0.29 -5.75
C GLN A 133 17.51 -0.25 -7.12
N PHE A 134 16.87 -1.34 -7.50
CA PHE A 134 16.09 -1.46 -8.73
C PHE A 134 14.94 -2.43 -8.54
N ASP A 135 13.75 -2.05 -9.03
CA ASP A 135 12.58 -2.91 -9.05
C ASP A 135 11.82 -2.80 -10.37
N VAL A 136 11.29 -3.93 -10.83
CA VAL A 136 10.20 -3.97 -11.81
C VAL A 136 8.92 -3.77 -11.00
N THR A 137 8.57 -2.50 -10.76
CA THR A 137 7.46 -2.14 -9.86
C THR A 137 6.14 -2.63 -10.39
N GLN A 138 5.92 -2.50 -11.70
CA GLN A 138 4.78 -3.10 -12.39
C GLN A 138 5.21 -3.59 -13.77
N ALA A 139 4.71 -4.76 -14.16
CA ALA A 139 4.82 -5.27 -15.53
C ALA A 139 3.66 -6.23 -15.78
N TYR A 140 2.72 -5.83 -16.60
CA TYR A 140 1.56 -6.65 -16.92
C TYR A 140 1.08 -6.51 -18.35
N PHE A 141 0.57 -7.60 -18.86
CA PHE A 141 -0.24 -7.65 -20.07
C PHE A 141 -1.64 -7.16 -19.75
N ARG A 142 -2.25 -6.44 -20.70
CA ARG A 142 -3.63 -5.96 -20.61
C ARG A 142 -4.45 -6.44 -21.80
N PHE A 143 -5.67 -6.88 -21.54
CA PHE A 143 -6.67 -7.22 -22.54
C PHE A 143 -8.00 -6.55 -22.23
N GLN A 144 -8.58 -5.86 -23.21
CA GLN A 144 -9.89 -5.20 -23.10
C GLN A 144 -10.95 -5.97 -23.87
N SER A 145 -12.04 -6.36 -23.22
CA SER A 145 -13.21 -6.99 -23.84
C SER A 145 -14.49 -6.27 -23.41
N GLY A 146 -15.06 -5.48 -24.31
CA GLY A 146 -16.20 -4.63 -23.98
C GLY A 146 -15.90 -3.70 -22.79
N LYS A 147 -16.65 -3.86 -21.72
CA LYS A 147 -16.51 -3.08 -20.48
C LYS A 147 -15.61 -3.75 -19.43
N THR A 148 -14.94 -4.84 -19.78
CA THR A 148 -14.07 -5.59 -18.89
C THR A 148 -12.62 -5.46 -19.32
N THR A 149 -11.76 -5.06 -18.38
CA THR A 149 -10.30 -5.06 -18.54
C THR A 149 -9.72 -6.22 -17.75
N PHE A 150 -8.88 -7.02 -18.39
CA PHE A 150 -8.11 -8.10 -17.78
C PHE A 150 -6.64 -7.68 -17.76
N ILE A 151 -5.97 -7.91 -16.63
CA ILE A 151 -4.51 -7.74 -16.51
C ILE A 151 -3.88 -9.02 -15.97
N ALA A 152 -2.66 -9.32 -16.42
CA ALA A 152 -1.87 -10.48 -16.01
C ALA A 152 -0.42 -10.08 -15.85
N GLY A 153 0.18 -10.29 -14.68
CA GLY A 153 1.56 -9.91 -14.34
C GLY A 153 1.69 -9.31 -12.96
N LYS A 154 2.67 -8.42 -12.78
CA LYS A 154 2.86 -7.64 -11.54
C LYS A 154 2.17 -6.28 -11.68
N PHE A 155 1.29 -5.94 -10.77
CA PHE A 155 0.47 -4.72 -10.79
C PHE A 155 0.28 -4.15 -9.38
N ALA A 156 0.01 -2.85 -9.28
CA ALA A 156 -0.23 -2.17 -8.01
C ALA A 156 -1.49 -2.69 -7.30
N THR A 157 -1.50 -2.60 -6.00
CA THR A 157 -2.66 -2.86 -5.15
C THR A 157 -3.86 -1.97 -5.53
N LEU A 158 -5.05 -2.34 -5.05
CA LEU A 158 -6.24 -1.47 -5.06
C LEU A 158 -6.39 -0.72 -3.72
N ALA A 159 -5.69 -1.18 -2.66
CA ALA A 159 -5.78 -0.61 -1.33
C ALA A 159 -5.04 0.72 -1.24
N GLY A 160 -5.53 1.58 -0.34
CA GLY A 160 -4.86 2.78 0.10
C GLY A 160 -5.15 4.05 -0.68
N ALA A 161 -5.06 5.15 0.03
CA ALA A 161 -5.14 6.50 -0.52
C ALA A 161 -3.79 7.00 -1.04
N GLU A 162 -2.70 6.52 -0.48
CA GLU A 162 -1.33 6.78 -0.94
C GLU A 162 -0.86 5.70 -1.91
N VAL A 163 0.08 6.05 -2.77
CA VAL A 163 0.60 5.13 -3.79
C VAL A 163 2.13 5.22 -3.87
N LEU A 164 2.73 4.27 -4.57
CA LEU A 164 4.19 4.23 -4.79
C LEU A 164 4.72 5.42 -5.61
N ASP A 165 3.90 5.96 -6.50
CA ASP A 165 4.24 7.04 -7.43
C ASP A 165 4.28 8.40 -6.72
N SER A 166 5.46 8.98 -6.54
CA SER A 166 5.65 10.29 -5.91
C SER A 166 4.99 11.45 -6.67
N ARG A 167 4.66 11.27 -7.97
CA ARG A 167 3.99 12.33 -8.76
C ARG A 167 2.56 12.61 -8.29
N VAL A 168 1.89 11.61 -7.72
CA VAL A 168 0.47 11.70 -7.32
C VAL A 168 0.26 11.67 -5.82
N THR A 169 1.22 11.16 -5.06
CA THR A 169 1.22 11.27 -3.61
C THR A 169 1.73 12.67 -3.20
N PRO A 170 0.94 13.47 -2.51
CA PRO A 170 1.22 14.90 -2.35
C PRO A 170 2.17 15.24 -1.21
N VAL A 171 2.72 14.25 -0.53
CA VAL A 171 3.64 14.34 0.62
C VAL A 171 4.87 13.48 0.35
N PHE A 172 6.00 13.84 0.97
CA PHE A 172 7.24 13.10 0.89
C PHE A 172 7.13 11.79 1.70
N SER A 173 6.87 11.91 3.00
CA SER A 173 6.70 10.74 3.87
C SER A 173 5.37 10.02 3.59
N ARG A 174 5.35 8.71 3.78
CA ARG A 174 4.12 7.93 3.72
C ARG A 174 3.52 7.76 5.10
N SER A 175 2.18 7.54 5.14
CA SER A 175 1.47 7.18 6.37
C SER A 175 1.91 5.81 6.89
N ILE A 176 1.65 5.53 8.15
CA ILE A 176 1.83 4.20 8.73
C ILE A 176 0.79 3.26 8.11
N LEU A 177 -0.39 3.78 7.80
CA LEU A 177 -1.46 3.05 7.16
C LEU A 177 -0.98 2.47 5.81
N PHE A 178 -0.32 3.28 4.97
CA PHE A 178 0.28 2.84 3.71
C PHE A 178 1.27 1.67 3.89
N TYR A 179 2.09 1.69 4.95
CA TYR A 179 2.98 0.57 5.27
C TYR A 179 2.21 -0.70 5.65
N SER A 180 0.98 -0.54 6.10
CA SER A 180 0.13 -1.64 6.58
C SER A 180 -0.65 -2.34 5.47
N GLU A 181 -0.58 -1.83 4.24
CA GLU A 181 -1.19 -2.32 3.02
C GLU A 181 -0.20 -3.12 2.16
N PRO A 182 -0.67 -3.95 1.19
CA PRO A 182 0.19 -4.45 0.14
C PRO A 182 0.56 -3.33 -0.84
N PHE A 183 1.76 -3.38 -1.42
CA PHE A 183 2.18 -2.44 -2.47
C PHE A 183 1.82 -2.96 -3.86
N THR A 184 2.11 -4.23 -4.10
CA THR A 184 1.93 -4.86 -5.41
C THR A 184 1.46 -6.31 -5.29
N HIS A 185 0.87 -6.80 -6.37
CA HIS A 185 0.49 -8.19 -6.52
C HIS A 185 0.99 -8.76 -7.85
N THR A 186 1.31 -10.05 -7.88
CA THR A 186 1.58 -10.76 -9.13
C THR A 186 0.52 -11.82 -9.34
N GLY A 187 -0.26 -11.69 -10.41
CA GLY A 187 -1.41 -12.56 -10.64
C GLY A 187 -2.27 -12.11 -11.80
N LEU A 188 -3.56 -12.27 -11.62
CA LEU A 188 -4.61 -11.94 -12.59
C LEU A 188 -5.65 -11.05 -11.91
N ARG A 189 -6.09 -9.98 -12.59
CA ARG A 189 -7.21 -9.13 -12.18
C ARG A 189 -8.15 -8.87 -13.36
N ALA A 190 -9.43 -8.94 -13.12
CA ALA A 190 -10.48 -8.51 -14.04
C ALA A 190 -11.25 -7.35 -13.43
N THR A 191 -11.40 -6.26 -14.17
CA THR A 191 -12.19 -5.09 -13.76
C THR A 191 -13.33 -4.88 -14.73
N PHE A 192 -14.57 -5.02 -14.27
CA PHE A 192 -15.77 -4.69 -15.01
C PHE A 192 -16.21 -3.27 -14.68
N ALA A 193 -16.20 -2.38 -15.67
CA ALA A 193 -16.62 -0.98 -15.54
C ALA A 193 -17.73 -0.69 -16.54
N PRO A 194 -19.01 -0.89 -16.17
CA PRO A 194 -20.16 -0.62 -17.05
C PRO A 194 -20.28 0.86 -17.41
N SER A 195 -19.71 1.74 -16.60
CA SER A 195 -19.57 3.18 -16.84
C SER A 195 -18.29 3.69 -16.15
N ASP A 196 -17.95 4.95 -16.41
CA ASP A 196 -16.90 5.71 -15.70
C ASP A 196 -17.22 6.03 -14.24
N LYS A 197 -18.47 5.74 -13.81
CA LYS A 197 -18.97 6.02 -12.46
C LYS A 197 -18.98 4.82 -11.52
N PHE A 198 -18.83 3.62 -12.06
CA PHE A 198 -18.91 2.39 -11.27
C PHE A 198 -18.01 1.30 -11.86
N GLY A 199 -17.29 0.61 -10.99
CA GLY A 199 -16.45 -0.52 -11.33
C GLY A 199 -16.44 -1.59 -10.25
N ILE A 200 -16.24 -2.84 -10.66
CA ILE A 200 -15.97 -3.98 -9.78
C ILE A 200 -14.71 -4.66 -10.29
N SER A 201 -13.78 -4.91 -9.40
CA SER A 201 -12.54 -5.67 -9.65
C SER A 201 -12.57 -6.97 -8.87
N ILE A 202 -12.10 -8.05 -9.50
CA ILE A 202 -11.83 -9.32 -8.83
C ILE A 202 -10.47 -9.83 -9.29
N GLY A 203 -9.71 -10.45 -8.40
CA GLY A 203 -8.38 -10.95 -8.74
C GLY A 203 -7.97 -12.16 -7.92
N ALA A 204 -6.94 -12.83 -8.42
CA ALA A 204 -6.23 -13.89 -7.72
C ALA A 204 -4.73 -13.71 -7.97
N ASN A 205 -3.96 -13.69 -6.90
CA ASN A 205 -2.54 -13.38 -6.95
C ASN A 205 -1.73 -14.26 -5.99
N ASN A 206 -0.41 -14.14 -6.06
CA ASN A 206 0.52 -14.94 -5.26
C ASN A 206 0.55 -14.56 -3.77
N GLY A 207 -0.03 -13.39 -3.42
CA GLY A 207 0.04 -12.80 -2.07
C GLY A 207 0.50 -11.35 -2.12
N TRP A 208 0.75 -10.80 -0.93
CA TRP A 208 1.20 -9.44 -0.74
C TRP A 208 2.68 -9.32 -1.11
N ASP A 209 2.99 -8.43 -2.04
CA ASP A 209 4.36 -8.09 -2.45
C ASP A 209 5.21 -9.33 -2.84
N GLN A 210 4.61 -10.28 -3.53
CA GLN A 210 5.25 -11.52 -3.97
C GLN A 210 5.34 -11.59 -5.50
N MET A 211 6.55 -11.46 -6.06
CA MET A 211 6.80 -11.71 -7.48
C MET A 211 6.73 -13.22 -7.77
N LYS A 212 7.23 -14.02 -6.85
CA LYS A 212 7.20 -15.47 -6.88
C LYS A 212 6.47 -15.97 -5.64
N ASP A 213 5.53 -16.88 -5.84
CA ASP A 213 4.75 -17.47 -4.77
C ASP A 213 5.63 -18.20 -3.74
N LEU A 214 5.43 -17.91 -2.46
CA LEU A 214 6.12 -18.53 -1.35
C LEU A 214 5.44 -19.80 -0.83
N ASN A 215 4.19 -20.02 -1.23
CA ASN A 215 3.37 -21.15 -0.88
C ASN A 215 2.61 -21.64 -2.12
N THR A 216 1.52 -22.38 -2.00
CA THR A 216 0.69 -22.80 -3.14
C THR A 216 -0.71 -22.19 -3.10
N ASP A 217 -1.03 -21.49 -2.02
CA ASP A 217 -2.31 -20.81 -1.84
C ASP A 217 -2.31 -19.47 -2.59
N LYS A 218 -3.48 -18.91 -2.81
CA LYS A 218 -3.63 -17.62 -3.48
C LYS A 218 -4.33 -16.63 -2.57
N THR A 219 -3.96 -15.36 -2.74
CA THR A 219 -4.72 -14.25 -2.19
C THR A 219 -5.72 -13.77 -3.23
N TYR A 220 -6.97 -13.66 -2.81
CA TYR A 220 -8.06 -13.16 -3.62
C TYR A 220 -8.35 -11.72 -3.27
N GLU A 221 -8.74 -10.93 -4.27
CA GLU A 221 -9.11 -9.53 -4.10
C GLU A 221 -10.47 -9.25 -4.70
N VAL A 222 -11.22 -8.37 -4.04
CA VAL A 222 -12.46 -7.79 -4.54
C VAL A 222 -12.40 -6.28 -4.30
N GLY A 223 -12.63 -5.48 -5.35
CA GLY A 223 -12.68 -4.03 -5.26
C GLY A 223 -13.98 -3.48 -5.85
N ILE A 224 -14.51 -2.44 -5.23
CA ILE A 224 -15.64 -1.66 -5.72
C ILE A 224 -15.21 -0.21 -5.84
N SER A 225 -15.46 0.40 -6.98
CA SER A 225 -15.23 1.83 -7.20
C SER A 225 -16.55 2.53 -7.56
N VAL A 226 -16.82 3.65 -6.88
CA VAL A 226 -18.01 4.49 -7.11
C VAL A 226 -17.54 5.94 -7.25
N THR A 227 -17.70 6.52 -8.45
CA THR A 227 -17.27 7.88 -8.78
C THR A 227 -18.41 8.60 -9.51
N PRO A 228 -19.51 8.95 -8.82
CA PRO A 228 -20.69 9.52 -9.45
C PRO A 228 -20.44 10.90 -10.07
N SER A 229 -19.42 11.61 -9.57
CA SER A 229 -19.01 12.94 -10.06
C SER A 229 -17.54 13.19 -9.74
N MET A 230 -16.97 14.26 -10.29
CA MET A 230 -15.63 14.74 -9.93
C MET A 230 -15.52 15.22 -8.47
N ALA A 231 -16.67 15.50 -7.82
CA ALA A 231 -16.71 15.95 -6.43
C ALA A 231 -16.65 14.80 -5.40
N PHE A 232 -16.89 13.55 -5.82
CA PHE A 232 -16.95 12.43 -4.89
C PHE A 232 -16.45 11.13 -5.53
N SER A 233 -15.61 10.38 -4.80
CA SER A 233 -15.31 8.98 -5.10
C SER A 233 -15.19 8.14 -3.82
N LEU A 234 -15.52 6.86 -3.96
CA LEU A 234 -15.41 5.86 -2.93
C LEU A 234 -14.80 4.60 -3.53
N TYR A 235 -13.82 4.03 -2.83
CA TYR A 235 -13.20 2.75 -3.14
C TYR A 235 -13.30 1.87 -1.89
N LEU A 236 -13.77 0.64 -2.09
CA LEU A 236 -13.86 -0.38 -1.04
C LEU A 236 -13.18 -1.63 -1.56
N ASN A 237 -12.12 -2.06 -0.88
CA ASN A 237 -11.33 -3.19 -1.28
C ASN A 237 -11.26 -4.23 -0.17
N TYR A 238 -11.25 -5.50 -0.55
CA TYR A 238 -11.12 -6.62 0.38
C TYR A 238 -10.13 -7.64 -0.19
N TYR A 239 -9.24 -8.09 0.67
CA TYR A 239 -8.24 -9.11 0.40
C TYR A 239 -8.41 -10.26 1.37
N ASP A 240 -8.28 -11.51 0.88
CA ASP A 240 -8.32 -12.72 1.70
C ASP A 240 -7.41 -13.78 1.10
N GLY A 241 -6.44 -14.27 1.87
CA GLY A 241 -5.53 -15.31 1.41
C GLY A 241 -4.58 -15.79 2.49
N LYS A 242 -3.78 -16.78 2.13
CA LYS A 242 -2.72 -17.27 3.00
C LYS A 242 -1.39 -16.64 2.62
N GLU A 243 -0.78 -15.98 3.58
CA GLU A 243 0.50 -15.31 3.45
C GLU A 243 1.60 -16.08 4.20
N GLY A 244 2.85 -15.91 3.73
CA GLY A 244 4.02 -16.56 4.31
C GLY A 244 4.48 -17.82 3.58
N PRO A 245 5.66 -18.37 3.91
CA PRO A 245 6.24 -19.53 3.24
C PRO A 245 5.53 -20.83 3.62
N ILE A 246 5.73 -21.88 2.80
CA ILE A 246 5.25 -23.24 3.08
C ILE A 246 5.68 -23.67 4.49
N GLY A 247 4.73 -24.14 5.29
CA GLY A 247 4.95 -24.56 6.67
C GLY A 247 4.83 -23.46 7.72
N ALA A 248 4.70 -22.18 7.28
CA ALA A 248 4.48 -21.03 8.15
C ALA A 248 3.44 -20.07 7.54
N THR A 249 2.46 -20.60 6.84
CA THR A 249 1.36 -19.80 6.24
C THR A 249 0.35 -19.43 7.29
N ALA A 250 -0.20 -18.21 7.17
CA ALA A 250 -1.24 -17.68 8.02
C ALA A 250 -2.34 -17.00 7.19
N ASP A 251 -3.59 -17.15 7.58
CA ASP A 251 -4.72 -16.50 6.92
C ASP A 251 -4.64 -14.98 7.17
N ARG A 252 -4.51 -14.17 6.10
CA ARG A 252 -4.50 -12.72 6.17
C ARG A 252 -5.72 -12.15 5.48
N THR A 253 -6.36 -11.17 6.12
CA THR A 253 -7.42 -10.36 5.51
C THR A 253 -7.10 -8.87 5.65
N LEU A 254 -7.61 -8.07 4.72
CA LEU A 254 -7.61 -6.62 4.78
C LEU A 254 -8.92 -6.10 4.22
N LEU A 255 -9.57 -5.23 4.96
CA LEU A 255 -10.64 -4.35 4.47
C LEU A 255 -10.05 -2.94 4.38
N ASP A 256 -10.10 -2.36 3.19
CA ASP A 256 -9.67 -0.99 2.92
C ASP A 256 -10.83 -0.16 2.38
N LEU A 257 -10.97 1.06 2.88
CA LEU A 257 -11.95 2.04 2.44
C LEU A 257 -11.27 3.38 2.17
N VAL A 258 -11.41 3.89 0.95
CA VAL A 258 -10.96 5.24 0.59
C VAL A 258 -12.14 6.08 0.13
N VAL A 259 -12.30 7.27 0.72
CA VAL A 259 -13.32 8.25 0.33
C VAL A 259 -12.64 9.56 -0.04
N ASN A 260 -12.96 10.11 -1.21
CA ASN A 260 -12.48 11.41 -1.65
C ASN A 260 -13.66 12.37 -1.85
N VAL A 261 -13.51 13.60 -1.37
CA VAL A 261 -14.47 14.70 -1.55
C VAL A 261 -13.74 15.93 -2.05
N ASN A 262 -14.12 16.45 -3.22
CA ASN A 262 -13.60 17.70 -3.78
C ASN A 262 -14.65 18.81 -3.66
N ILE A 263 -14.29 19.93 -3.07
CA ILE A 263 -15.15 21.09 -2.88
C ILE A 263 -14.63 22.21 -3.78
N GLY A 264 -15.30 22.41 -4.91
CA GLY A 264 -14.80 23.26 -6.00
C GLY A 264 -13.46 22.73 -6.53
N ASP A 265 -12.63 23.64 -7.03
CA ASP A 265 -11.35 23.32 -7.66
C ASP A 265 -10.15 23.42 -6.70
N LYS A 266 -10.39 23.78 -5.44
CA LYS A 266 -9.34 24.15 -4.49
C LYS A 266 -9.20 23.23 -3.29
N LEU A 267 -10.28 22.68 -2.78
CA LEU A 267 -10.26 21.89 -1.55
C LEU A 267 -10.56 20.44 -1.86
N GLY A 268 -9.61 19.56 -1.53
CA GLY A 268 -9.75 18.12 -1.54
C GLY A 268 -9.66 17.56 -0.13
N LEU A 269 -10.55 16.63 0.19
CA LEU A 269 -10.54 15.84 1.42
C LEU A 269 -10.45 14.39 1.04
N THR A 270 -9.57 13.64 1.70
CA THR A 270 -9.46 12.19 1.54
C THR A 270 -9.50 11.55 2.93
N PHE A 271 -10.20 10.42 3.03
CA PHE A 271 -10.22 9.58 4.21
C PHE A 271 -9.91 8.15 3.78
N ASN A 272 -8.98 7.51 4.47
CA ASN A 272 -8.63 6.11 4.31
C ASN A 272 -8.82 5.39 5.65
N TYR A 273 -9.34 4.17 5.62
CA TYR A 273 -9.51 3.30 6.78
C TYR A 273 -9.16 1.87 6.41
N ASP A 274 -8.37 1.23 7.26
CA ASP A 274 -7.99 -0.17 7.15
C ASP A 274 -8.35 -0.96 8.40
N ASP A 275 -8.76 -2.21 8.19
CA ASP A 275 -8.90 -3.23 9.23
C ASP A 275 -8.28 -4.53 8.70
N GLY A 276 -7.19 -4.96 9.34
CA GLY A 276 -6.41 -6.11 8.91
C GLY A 276 -6.30 -7.16 10.01
N THR A 277 -6.24 -8.43 9.59
CA THR A 277 -6.01 -9.57 10.48
C THR A 277 -4.98 -10.52 9.89
N GLN A 278 -4.23 -11.19 10.74
CA GLN A 278 -3.41 -12.35 10.36
C GLN A 278 -3.55 -13.43 11.42
N LYS A 279 -4.08 -14.59 11.07
CA LYS A 279 -4.34 -15.69 11.99
C LYS A 279 -3.25 -16.75 11.92
N GLY A 280 -2.78 -17.17 13.10
CA GLY A 280 -1.73 -18.19 13.19
C GLY A 280 -0.35 -17.69 12.81
N SER A 281 -0.10 -16.38 12.93
CA SER A 281 1.20 -15.79 12.62
C SER A 281 2.25 -16.15 13.66
N THR A 282 3.43 -16.53 13.19
CA THR A 282 4.67 -16.46 13.98
C THR A 282 5.26 -15.07 13.79
N GLY A 283 4.60 -14.00 14.32
CA GLY A 283 5.07 -12.63 14.20
C GLY A 283 6.55 -12.46 14.60
N PHE A 284 7.17 -11.35 14.31
CA PHE A 284 8.57 -11.06 14.59
C PHE A 284 8.91 -11.44 16.06
N GLY A 285 9.60 -12.58 16.24
CA GLY A 285 10.06 -13.05 17.55
C GLY A 285 9.07 -13.87 18.38
N ALA A 286 7.85 -14.12 17.95
CA ALA A 286 6.93 -15.01 18.65
C ALA A 286 7.28 -16.47 18.42
N LEU A 287 7.50 -17.23 19.49
CA LEU A 287 7.82 -18.68 19.44
C LEU A 287 6.58 -19.54 19.20
N THR A 288 5.39 -18.96 19.30
CA THR A 288 4.10 -19.63 19.07
C THR A 288 3.27 -18.81 18.07
N PRO A 289 2.54 -19.47 17.16
CA PRO A 289 1.59 -18.79 16.29
C PRO A 289 0.54 -18.07 17.13
N THR A 290 0.37 -16.76 16.88
CA THR A 290 -0.65 -15.95 17.52
C THR A 290 -1.48 -15.26 16.45
N ASP A 291 -2.75 -15.01 16.75
CA ASP A 291 -3.58 -14.13 15.92
C ASP A 291 -3.10 -12.70 16.12
N ALA A 292 -3.11 -11.93 15.06
CA ALA A 292 -2.73 -10.52 15.08
C ALA A 292 -3.78 -9.69 14.36
N ASP A 293 -4.14 -8.57 14.97
CA ASP A 293 -5.08 -7.59 14.44
C ASP A 293 -4.41 -6.21 14.39
N TRP A 294 -4.70 -5.44 13.34
CA TRP A 294 -4.35 -4.02 13.26
C TRP A 294 -5.48 -3.25 12.60
N SER A 295 -5.58 -1.97 12.92
CA SER A 295 -6.51 -1.08 12.23
C SER A 295 -6.02 0.37 12.32
N GLY A 296 -6.44 1.19 11.37
CA GLY A 296 -6.08 2.59 11.38
C GLY A 296 -6.91 3.41 10.41
N TRP A 297 -6.76 4.71 10.54
CA TRP A 297 -7.30 5.65 9.58
C TRP A 297 -6.32 6.80 9.32
N ALA A 298 -6.34 7.33 8.11
CA ALA A 298 -5.63 8.52 7.71
C ALA A 298 -6.61 9.51 7.04
N ALA A 299 -6.51 10.78 7.41
CA ALA A 299 -7.31 11.85 6.83
C ALA A 299 -6.39 12.92 6.23
N TYR A 300 -6.75 13.38 5.04
CA TYR A 300 -5.97 14.33 4.27
C TYR A 300 -6.84 15.54 3.93
N LEU A 301 -6.28 16.73 4.11
CA LEU A 301 -6.81 17.97 3.60
C LEU A 301 -5.80 18.55 2.62
N LYS A 302 -6.19 18.72 1.37
CA LYS A 302 -5.40 19.35 0.32
C LYS A 302 -6.05 20.68 -0.07
N TYR A 303 -5.26 21.76 -0.09
CA TYR A 303 -5.74 23.07 -0.50
C TYR A 303 -4.84 23.70 -1.55
N LYS A 304 -5.42 24.01 -2.70
CA LYS A 304 -4.76 24.68 -3.81
C LYS A 304 -4.87 26.19 -3.63
N PHE A 305 -3.79 26.85 -3.19
CA PHE A 305 -3.73 28.31 -3.09
C PHE A 305 -3.73 28.97 -4.47
N SER A 306 -2.89 28.43 -5.38
CA SER A 306 -2.72 28.88 -6.76
C SER A 306 -2.34 27.71 -7.66
N ASP A 307 -2.06 27.98 -8.94
CA ASP A 307 -1.54 26.95 -9.85
C ASP A 307 -0.12 26.50 -9.51
N THR A 308 0.59 27.28 -8.70
CA THR A 308 1.98 27.00 -8.31
C THR A 308 2.14 26.56 -6.86
N TRP A 309 1.15 26.78 -5.99
CA TRP A 309 1.24 26.49 -4.57
C TRP A 309 0.09 25.62 -4.07
N ASN A 310 0.45 24.52 -3.44
CA ASN A 310 -0.48 23.60 -2.79
C ASN A 310 -0.06 23.38 -1.33
N PHE A 311 -1.05 23.22 -0.48
CA PHE A 311 -0.90 22.91 0.94
C PHE A 311 -1.57 21.58 1.23
N LEU A 312 -0.98 20.79 2.12
CA LEU A 312 -1.57 19.54 2.58
C LEU A 312 -1.38 19.39 4.09
N VAL A 313 -2.40 18.84 4.73
CA VAL A 313 -2.32 18.27 6.08
C VAL A 313 -2.75 16.81 5.99
N ARG A 314 -1.97 15.92 6.60
CA ARG A 314 -2.34 14.53 6.89
C ARG A 314 -2.37 14.36 8.40
N THR A 315 -3.34 13.61 8.92
CA THR A 315 -3.33 13.09 10.28
C THR A 315 -3.80 11.65 10.28
N GLU A 316 -3.22 10.83 11.13
CA GLU A 316 -3.56 9.42 11.23
C GLU A 316 -3.56 8.92 12.68
N ASP A 317 -4.29 7.82 12.90
CA ASP A 317 -4.30 7.03 14.13
C ASP A 317 -4.25 5.56 13.74
N PHE A 318 -3.23 4.84 14.22
CA PHE A 318 -2.97 3.45 13.90
C PHE A 318 -2.84 2.62 15.17
N ASP A 319 -3.61 1.55 15.26
CA ASP A 319 -3.64 0.61 16.38
C ASP A 319 -3.03 -0.74 15.94
N ASP A 320 -1.77 -0.98 16.31
CA ASP A 320 -1.10 -2.27 16.12
C ASP A 320 -1.31 -3.12 17.37
N LYS A 321 -2.49 -3.72 17.47
CA LYS A 321 -2.99 -4.38 18.69
C LYS A 321 -2.10 -5.51 19.19
N ASP A 322 -1.36 -6.14 18.28
CA ASP A 322 -0.53 -7.32 18.56
C ASP A 322 0.94 -7.10 18.14
N GLY A 323 1.31 -5.88 17.71
CA GLY A 323 2.68 -5.56 17.29
C GLY A 323 3.10 -6.22 15.98
N PHE A 324 2.16 -6.63 15.15
CA PHE A 324 2.45 -7.34 13.92
C PHE A 324 3.05 -6.47 12.83
N LYS A 325 2.60 -5.23 12.71
CA LYS A 325 3.04 -4.30 11.66
C LYS A 325 4.27 -3.51 12.06
N THR A 326 4.32 -3.04 13.29
CA THR A 326 5.40 -2.17 13.78
C THR A 326 6.43 -2.90 14.65
N GLY A 327 6.17 -4.16 15.01
CA GLY A 327 7.01 -4.93 15.94
C GLY A 327 6.76 -4.61 17.41
N VAL A 328 5.86 -3.68 17.71
CA VAL A 328 5.52 -3.24 19.07
C VAL A 328 4.00 -3.10 19.19
N VAL A 329 3.43 -3.62 20.27
CA VAL A 329 2.02 -3.38 20.63
C VAL A 329 1.86 -1.91 20.97
N GLN A 330 1.24 -1.14 20.09
CA GLN A 330 1.16 0.31 20.26
C GLN A 330 0.01 0.94 19.49
N LYS A 331 -0.37 2.13 19.95
CA LYS A 331 -1.20 3.09 19.20
C LYS A 331 -0.33 4.25 18.78
N TRP A 332 -0.34 4.51 17.50
CA TRP A 332 0.47 5.52 16.87
C TRP A 332 -0.38 6.62 16.27
N LYS A 333 0.03 7.87 16.51
CA LYS A 333 -0.57 9.05 15.88
C LYS A 333 0.47 9.80 15.10
N GLU A 334 0.04 10.35 14.00
CA GLU A 334 0.89 11.15 13.14
C GLU A 334 0.15 12.40 12.67
N THR A 335 0.88 13.50 12.51
CA THR A 335 0.43 14.69 11.81
C THR A 335 1.54 15.21 10.92
N THR A 336 1.24 15.33 9.63
CA THR A 336 2.14 15.89 8.60
C THR A 336 1.53 17.16 8.03
N VAL A 337 2.37 18.16 7.86
CA VAL A 337 2.06 19.39 7.12
C VAL A 337 3.05 19.54 5.98
N ALA A 338 2.55 19.70 4.77
CA ALA A 338 3.36 19.89 3.57
C ALA A 338 2.95 21.10 2.76
N LEU A 339 3.95 21.78 2.18
CA LEU A 339 3.78 22.86 1.24
C LEU A 339 4.53 22.52 -0.05
N ALA A 340 3.80 22.45 -1.16
CA ALA A 340 4.37 22.14 -2.47
C ALA A 340 4.39 23.40 -3.37
N PHE A 341 5.56 23.65 -3.96
CA PHE A 341 5.78 24.70 -4.94
C PHE A 341 6.08 24.08 -6.31
N SER A 342 5.22 24.32 -7.29
CA SER A 342 5.35 23.84 -8.67
C SER A 342 5.63 25.02 -9.61
N PRO A 343 6.91 25.42 -9.81
CA PRO A 343 7.25 26.53 -10.72
C PRO A 343 6.86 26.24 -12.16
N THR A 344 6.80 24.96 -12.53
CA THR A 344 6.30 24.48 -13.83
C THR A 344 5.49 23.22 -13.63
N LYS A 345 4.80 22.72 -14.67
CA LYS A 345 4.10 21.44 -14.63
C LYS A 345 5.06 20.25 -14.45
N ALA A 346 6.32 20.42 -14.83
CA ALA A 346 7.35 19.38 -14.76
C ALA A 346 8.12 19.38 -13.43
N ALA A 347 8.24 20.50 -12.74
CA ALA A 347 9.06 20.62 -11.53
C ALA A 347 8.20 20.94 -10.31
N GLU A 348 8.51 20.27 -9.19
CA GLU A 348 7.84 20.48 -7.91
C GLU A 348 8.88 20.38 -6.78
N ILE A 349 8.78 21.27 -5.80
CA ILE A 349 9.57 21.26 -4.56
C ILE A 349 8.58 21.18 -3.41
N ARG A 350 8.79 20.20 -2.52
CA ARG A 350 7.95 19.99 -1.33
C ARG A 350 8.74 20.25 -0.07
N PHE A 351 8.12 20.94 0.84
CA PHE A 351 8.60 21.14 2.21
C PHE A 351 7.64 20.43 3.15
N GLU A 352 8.15 19.58 4.00
CA GLU A 352 7.34 18.77 4.91
C GLU A 352 7.85 18.87 6.33
N VAL A 353 6.91 18.93 7.28
CA VAL A 353 7.14 18.73 8.71
C VAL A 353 6.17 17.66 9.18
N ARG A 354 6.67 16.70 9.94
CA ARG A 354 5.89 15.61 10.50
C ARG A 354 6.20 15.40 11.98
N ASP A 355 5.16 15.14 12.75
CA ASP A 355 5.18 14.77 14.15
C ASP A 355 4.56 13.39 14.32
N ASP A 356 5.29 12.47 14.95
CA ASP A 356 4.81 11.13 15.30
C ASP A 356 4.80 11.00 16.83
N SER A 357 3.78 10.32 17.36
CA SER A 357 3.67 9.97 18.77
C SER A 357 3.10 8.56 18.96
N SER A 358 3.53 7.89 20.00
CA SER A 358 3.06 6.57 20.42
C SER A 358 2.66 6.58 21.88
N ASN A 359 1.73 5.69 22.24
CA ASN A 359 1.34 5.47 23.64
C ASN A 359 2.39 4.66 24.43
N VAL A 360 3.49 4.26 23.78
CA VAL A 360 4.63 3.57 24.37
C VAL A 360 5.93 4.17 23.83
N HIS A 361 7.02 3.98 24.57
CA HIS A 361 8.35 4.39 24.09
C HIS A 361 8.79 3.45 22.94
N SER A 362 8.72 3.92 21.70
CA SER A 362 9.05 3.13 20.51
C SER A 362 10.04 3.82 19.55
N PHE A 363 10.41 5.08 19.81
CA PHE A 363 11.35 5.84 18.99
C PHE A 363 12.72 5.87 19.65
N VAL A 364 13.71 5.24 19.00
CA VAL A 364 15.07 5.14 19.53
C VAL A 364 15.82 6.46 19.28
N SER A 365 16.45 7.01 20.31
CA SER A 365 17.30 8.22 20.18
C SER A 365 18.48 7.99 19.23
N LYS A 366 19.03 9.08 18.66
CA LYS A 366 20.16 9.02 17.70
C LYS A 366 21.40 8.33 18.25
N ASP A 367 21.63 8.43 19.56
CA ASP A 367 22.73 7.76 20.26
C ASP A 367 22.43 6.31 20.68
N GLY A 368 21.18 5.85 20.47
CA GLY A 368 20.72 4.51 20.82
C GLY A 368 20.57 4.27 22.33
N LEU A 369 20.67 5.30 23.17
CA LEU A 369 20.68 5.17 24.63
C LEU A 369 19.32 5.36 25.28
N ALA A 370 18.39 6.01 24.58
CA ALA A 370 17.04 6.26 25.07
C ALA A 370 15.99 5.80 24.04
N VAL A 371 14.79 5.56 24.53
CA VAL A 371 13.59 5.27 23.71
C VAL A 371 12.51 6.26 24.12
N ASN A 372 11.99 7.01 23.17
CA ASN A 372 11.02 8.09 23.37
C ASN A 372 9.64 7.69 22.86
N ASP A 373 8.61 8.43 23.25
CA ASP A 373 7.22 8.24 22.81
C ASP A 373 6.82 9.12 21.61
N GLY A 374 7.75 9.93 21.10
CA GLY A 374 7.54 10.79 19.96
C GLY A 374 8.81 11.07 19.16
N GLN A 375 8.63 11.48 17.92
CA GLN A 375 9.68 11.99 17.03
C GLN A 375 9.14 13.06 16.10
N ASN A 376 10.02 13.98 15.70
CA ASN A 376 9.73 14.99 14.69
C ASN A 376 10.63 14.80 13.47
N SER A 377 10.12 15.13 12.29
CA SER A 377 10.94 15.17 11.08
C SER A 377 10.60 16.38 10.22
N TYR A 378 11.57 16.79 9.40
CA TYR A 378 11.36 17.72 8.32
C TYR A 378 12.07 17.22 7.08
N ALA A 379 11.51 17.53 5.91
CA ALA A 379 12.06 17.13 4.63
C ALA A 379 11.91 18.22 3.57
N VAL A 380 12.83 18.17 2.60
CA VAL A 380 12.71 18.88 1.33
C VAL A 380 12.85 17.85 0.22
N GLU A 381 11.87 17.79 -0.66
CA GLU A 381 11.84 16.88 -1.82
C GLU A 381 11.84 17.68 -3.10
N PHE A 382 12.58 17.21 -4.10
CA PHE A 382 12.67 17.78 -5.44
C PHE A 382 12.20 16.74 -6.45
N LEU A 383 11.13 17.04 -7.14
CA LEU A 383 10.50 16.16 -8.12
C LEU A 383 10.55 16.79 -9.52
N TYR A 384 11.08 16.05 -10.50
CA TYR A 384 11.07 16.44 -11.91
C TYR A 384 10.39 15.37 -12.76
N LYS A 385 9.34 15.76 -13.49
CA LYS A 385 8.47 14.90 -14.31
C LYS A 385 8.74 15.15 -15.79
N TYR A 386 8.83 14.10 -16.60
CA TYR A 386 9.05 14.19 -18.05
C TYR A 386 8.21 13.19 -18.85
#